data_75cc47afa82792ac477ed72d2484e698
#
_entry.id   75cc47afa82792ac477ed72d2484e698
#
_cell.length_a   1.000
_cell.length_b   1.000
_cell.length_c   1.000
_cell.angle_alpha   90.00
_cell.angle_beta   90.00
_cell.angle_gamma   90.00
#
_symmetry.space_group_name_H-M   'P 1'
#
loop_
_entity.id
_entity.type
_entity.pdbx_description
1 polymer ?
#
loop_
_entity_poly.entity_id
_entity_poly.type
_entity_poly.pdbx_seq_one_letter_code
_entity_poly.pdbx_strand_id
1 'polypeptide(L)'
;MGRAAGLNLAPASTGAAIATTKALPEYVGKFDGVAIRTPVPVGSISDITFVAERKTSAEEINEILKQEAESERYKDVVSVSDDPLVSSDIIKSSYAAIVDLEMTRVVDGDLVKIMAWYDNEWGFSNQMIRQIKELTV
;
A
#
# COMPACT_ATOMS: atom_id res chain seq x y z
N MET A 1 4.78 -22.95 8.41
CA MET A 1 5.86 -21.94 8.56
C MET A 1 6.28 -21.84 10.03
N GLY A 2 7.13 -22.70 10.51
CA GLY A 2 7.48 -22.80 11.93
C GLY A 2 8.97 -22.67 12.24
N ARG A 3 9.77 -22.18 11.28
CA ARG A 3 11.23 -22.12 11.45
C ARG A 3 11.68 -20.75 11.96
N ALA A 4 11.68 -20.57 13.30
CA ALA A 4 12.19 -19.38 13.99
C ALA A 4 11.71 -18.06 13.34
N ALA A 5 10.39 -17.87 13.22
CA ALA A 5 9.78 -16.71 12.56
C ALA A 5 10.24 -15.36 13.14
N GLY A 6 10.62 -15.32 14.42
CA GLY A 6 11.20 -14.13 15.05
C GLY A 6 12.63 -13.77 14.64
N LEU A 7 13.29 -14.61 13.82
CA LEU A 7 14.68 -14.43 13.40
C LEU A 7 14.87 -14.54 11.88
N ASN A 8 13.80 -14.83 11.13
CA ASN A 8 13.90 -15.13 9.71
C ASN A 8 12.95 -14.30 8.85
N LEU A 9 13.39 -13.98 7.65
CA LEU A 9 12.52 -13.58 6.56
C LEU A 9 11.91 -14.83 5.93
N ALA A 10 10.60 -14.85 5.71
CA ALA A 10 9.91 -16.00 5.13
C ALA A 10 9.08 -15.59 3.92
N PRO A 11 9.55 -15.86 2.68
CA PRO A 11 8.75 -15.65 1.49
C PRO A 11 7.49 -16.54 1.51
N ALA A 12 6.37 -15.99 1.05
CA ALA A 12 5.09 -16.67 1.00
C ALA A 12 4.27 -16.16 -0.21
N SER A 13 3.39 -17.01 -0.70
CA SER A 13 2.34 -16.55 -1.62
C SER A 13 1.37 -15.62 -0.90
N THR A 14 0.70 -14.77 -1.67
CA THR A 14 -0.37 -13.90 -1.19
C THR A 14 -1.58 -13.99 -2.10
N GLY A 15 -2.78 -13.87 -1.52
CA GLY A 15 -4.02 -13.72 -2.28
C GLY A 15 -4.30 -12.27 -2.71
N ALA A 16 -3.43 -11.32 -2.35
CA ALA A 16 -3.66 -9.89 -2.60
C ALA A 16 -3.79 -9.60 -4.11
N ALA A 17 -2.92 -10.18 -4.94
CA ALA A 17 -2.98 -9.99 -6.39
C ALA A 17 -4.32 -10.48 -6.99
N ILE A 18 -4.80 -11.64 -6.54
CA ILE A 18 -6.10 -12.19 -6.97
C ILE A 18 -7.25 -11.28 -6.51
N ALA A 19 -7.20 -10.78 -5.28
CA ALA A 19 -8.21 -9.88 -4.76
C ALA A 19 -8.25 -8.55 -5.52
N THR A 20 -7.08 -7.98 -5.80
CA THR A 20 -6.93 -6.74 -6.58
C THR A 20 -7.51 -6.90 -7.98
N THR A 21 -7.18 -7.98 -8.69
CA THR A 21 -7.67 -8.20 -10.06
C THR A 21 -9.16 -8.55 -10.12
N LYS A 22 -9.77 -8.99 -9.01
CA LYS A 22 -11.25 -9.10 -8.93
C LYS A 22 -11.91 -7.73 -8.83
N ALA A 23 -11.31 -6.79 -8.12
CA ALA A 23 -11.81 -5.42 -7.99
C ALA A 23 -11.50 -4.56 -9.22
N LEU A 24 -10.38 -4.82 -9.87
CA LEU A 24 -9.84 -4.10 -11.03
C LEU A 24 -9.55 -5.09 -12.17
N PRO A 25 -10.57 -5.55 -12.92
CA PRO A 25 -10.43 -6.61 -13.93
C PRO A 25 -9.45 -6.30 -15.07
N GLU A 26 -9.20 -5.03 -15.36
CA GLU A 26 -8.24 -4.56 -16.36
C GLU A 26 -6.79 -4.95 -16.06
N TYR A 27 -6.50 -5.33 -14.81
CA TYR A 27 -5.18 -5.79 -14.38
C TYR A 27 -5.03 -7.32 -14.37
N VAL A 28 -6.02 -8.07 -14.80
CA VAL A 28 -5.90 -9.54 -14.93
C VAL A 28 -4.74 -9.89 -15.85
N GLY A 29 -3.80 -10.69 -15.36
CA GLY A 29 -2.58 -11.08 -16.08
C GLY A 29 -1.49 -10.01 -16.15
N LYS A 30 -1.72 -8.82 -15.55
CA LYS A 30 -0.76 -7.70 -15.51
C LYS A 30 -0.27 -7.37 -14.10
N PHE A 31 -0.88 -7.97 -13.09
CA PHE A 31 -0.58 -7.71 -11.69
C PHE A 31 -0.35 -9.01 -10.93
N ASP A 32 0.77 -9.10 -10.23
CA ASP A 32 1.10 -10.23 -9.35
C ASP A 32 1.93 -9.75 -8.15
N GLY A 33 2.12 -10.60 -7.16
CA GLY A 33 2.90 -10.24 -5.99
C GLY A 33 3.19 -11.42 -5.07
N VAL A 34 4.17 -11.22 -4.21
CA VAL A 34 4.57 -12.14 -3.15
C VAL A 34 4.56 -11.42 -1.80
N ALA A 35 4.44 -12.17 -0.73
CA ALA A 35 4.61 -11.64 0.62
C ALA A 35 5.95 -12.09 1.20
N ILE A 36 6.58 -11.23 1.99
CA ILE A 36 7.73 -11.57 2.81
C ILE A 36 7.35 -11.35 4.27
N ARG A 37 7.22 -12.43 5.02
CA ARG A 37 6.96 -12.35 6.46
C ARG A 37 8.25 -11.97 7.18
N THR A 38 8.15 -10.98 8.04
CA THR A 38 9.24 -10.41 8.83
C THR A 38 8.93 -10.56 10.32
N PRO A 39 9.92 -10.47 11.22
CA PRO A 39 9.69 -10.51 12.66
C PRO A 39 9.15 -9.17 13.21
N VAL A 40 8.07 -8.68 12.59
CA VAL A 40 7.34 -7.47 12.99
C VAL A 40 5.94 -7.90 13.45
N PRO A 41 5.53 -7.58 14.69
CA PRO A 41 4.27 -8.08 15.24
C PRO A 41 3.04 -7.46 14.60
N VAL A 42 3.08 -6.19 14.22
CA VAL A 42 1.96 -5.43 13.66
C VAL A 42 2.48 -4.50 12.56
N GLY A 43 1.65 -4.30 11.55
CA GLY A 43 1.94 -3.41 10.43
C GLY A 43 2.64 -4.11 9.26
N SER A 44 2.48 -3.52 8.12
CA SER A 44 3.01 -4.02 6.85
C SER A 44 3.42 -2.87 5.95
N ILE A 45 4.30 -3.16 5.01
CA ILE A 45 4.65 -2.25 3.92
C ILE A 45 4.45 -2.97 2.59
N SER A 46 3.82 -2.30 1.65
CA SER A 46 3.76 -2.72 0.24
C SER A 46 4.84 -2.03 -0.55
N ASP A 47 5.64 -2.80 -1.27
CA ASP A 47 6.59 -2.34 -2.28
C ASP A 47 5.93 -2.55 -3.65
N ILE A 48 5.49 -1.47 -4.27
CA ILE A 48 4.72 -1.49 -5.51
C ILE A 48 5.58 -0.94 -6.63
N THR A 49 5.81 -1.76 -7.65
CA THR A 49 6.60 -1.38 -8.82
C THR A 49 5.76 -1.56 -10.09
N PHE A 50 5.75 -0.55 -10.95
CA PHE A 50 5.00 -0.60 -12.22
C PHE A 50 5.69 0.22 -13.31
N VAL A 51 5.33 -0.06 -14.55
CA VAL A 51 5.77 0.72 -15.72
C VAL A 51 4.65 1.70 -16.07
N ALA A 52 4.97 2.99 -16.06
CA ALA A 52 4.04 4.04 -16.46
C ALA A 52 3.90 4.08 -17.99
N GLU A 53 2.72 4.47 -18.48
CA GLU A 53 2.45 4.59 -19.93
C GLU A 53 3.20 5.76 -20.59
N ARG A 54 3.69 6.72 -19.80
CA ARG A 54 4.46 7.87 -20.25
C ARG A 54 5.60 8.17 -19.30
N LYS A 55 6.57 8.93 -19.75
CA LYS A 55 7.65 9.43 -18.88
C LYS A 55 7.10 10.34 -17.78
N THR A 56 7.64 10.19 -16.58
CA THR A 56 7.27 10.89 -15.36
C THR A 56 8.48 11.08 -14.45
N SER A 57 8.29 11.72 -13.31
CA SER A 57 9.32 11.89 -12.26
C SER A 57 8.76 11.52 -10.88
N ALA A 58 9.64 11.38 -9.89
CA ALA A 58 9.23 11.10 -8.53
C ALA A 58 8.41 12.27 -7.94
N GLU A 59 8.76 13.48 -8.29
CA GLU A 59 8.05 14.70 -7.87
C GLU A 59 6.62 14.73 -8.42
N GLU A 60 6.46 14.42 -9.71
CA GLU A 60 5.14 14.35 -10.34
C GLU A 60 4.27 13.26 -9.70
N ILE A 61 4.82 12.07 -9.46
CA ILE A 61 4.10 10.97 -8.79
C ILE A 61 3.70 11.39 -7.37
N ASN A 62 4.59 12.00 -6.62
CA ASN A 62 4.30 12.46 -5.26
C ASN A 62 3.21 13.54 -5.24
N GLU A 63 3.22 14.46 -6.20
CA GLU A 63 2.18 15.49 -6.31
C GLU A 63 0.81 14.88 -6.62
N ILE A 64 0.75 13.91 -7.54
CA ILE A 64 -0.49 13.17 -7.82
C ILE A 64 -1.00 12.45 -6.57
N LEU A 65 -0.12 11.78 -5.83
CA LEU A 65 -0.50 11.06 -4.61
C LEU A 65 -1.01 12.00 -3.52
N LYS A 66 -0.40 13.18 -3.35
CA LYS A 66 -0.88 14.22 -2.42
C LYS A 66 -2.28 14.72 -2.80
N GLN A 67 -2.49 15.03 -4.07
CA GLN A 67 -3.77 15.51 -4.58
C GLN A 67 -4.87 14.44 -4.44
N GLU A 68 -4.56 13.21 -4.80
CA GLU A 68 -5.54 12.10 -4.70
C GLU A 68 -5.88 11.76 -3.23
N ALA A 69 -4.93 11.82 -2.32
CA ALA A 69 -5.20 11.59 -0.89
C ALA A 69 -6.23 12.58 -0.30
N GLU A 70 -6.27 13.81 -0.82
CA GLU A 70 -7.22 14.86 -0.43
C GLU A 70 -8.54 14.83 -1.24
N SER A 71 -8.62 13.99 -2.30
CA SER A 71 -9.80 13.87 -3.13
C SER A 71 -10.99 13.28 -2.34
N GLU A 72 -12.22 13.58 -2.77
CA GLU A 72 -13.43 13.04 -2.17
C GLU A 72 -13.42 11.49 -2.12
N ARG A 73 -12.80 10.88 -3.12
CA ARG A 73 -12.70 9.42 -3.24
C ARG A 73 -11.79 8.79 -2.19
N TYR A 74 -10.64 9.40 -1.89
CA TYR A 74 -9.59 8.80 -1.07
C TYR A 74 -9.40 9.46 0.29
N LYS A 75 -10.06 10.56 0.56
CA LYS A 75 -10.05 11.21 1.87
C LYS A 75 -10.44 10.22 2.97
N ASP A 76 -9.65 10.18 4.03
CA ASP A 76 -9.78 9.22 5.15
C ASP A 76 -9.58 7.72 4.76
N VAL A 77 -9.20 7.44 3.52
CA VAL A 77 -8.84 6.11 3.04
C VAL A 77 -7.34 5.99 2.84
N VAL A 78 -6.76 6.95 2.11
CA VAL A 78 -5.32 7.00 1.84
C VAL A 78 -4.74 8.25 2.47
N SER A 79 -3.56 8.14 3.05
CA SER A 79 -2.74 9.26 3.50
C SER A 79 -1.38 9.22 2.85
N VAL A 80 -0.64 10.31 2.94
CA VAL A 80 0.76 10.42 2.50
C VAL A 80 1.63 10.94 3.64
N SER A 81 2.91 10.61 3.63
CA SER A 81 3.88 11.12 4.60
C SER A 81 5.19 11.49 3.91
N ASP A 82 5.73 12.63 4.30
CA ASP A 82 7.11 13.06 4.01
C ASP A 82 8.07 12.72 5.18
N ASP A 83 7.55 12.14 6.29
CA ASP A 83 8.36 11.74 7.44
C ASP A 83 8.98 10.35 7.24
N PRO A 84 10.18 10.08 7.79
CA PRO A 84 10.80 8.76 7.73
C PRO A 84 10.11 7.78 8.68
N LEU A 85 9.06 7.12 8.20
CA LEU A 85 8.24 6.19 8.98
C LEU A 85 8.91 4.83 9.19
N VAL A 86 8.58 4.21 10.31
CA VAL A 86 8.87 2.79 10.59
C VAL A 86 7.58 2.06 10.99
N SER A 87 7.60 0.73 11.00
CA SER A 87 6.41 -0.09 11.22
C SER A 87 5.66 0.19 12.54
N SER A 88 6.33 0.70 13.58
CA SER A 88 5.68 1.07 14.84
C SER A 88 4.86 2.34 14.76
N ASP A 89 5.16 3.25 13.84
CA ASP A 89 4.48 4.54 13.71
C ASP A 89 3.08 4.40 13.13
N ILE A 90 2.84 3.32 12.37
CA ILE A 90 1.56 3.10 11.69
C ILE A 90 0.58 2.24 12.51
N ILE A 91 0.99 1.77 13.69
CA ILE A 91 0.12 0.95 14.56
C ILE A 91 -1.11 1.75 14.98
N LYS A 92 -2.29 1.17 14.78
CA LYS A 92 -3.61 1.79 14.97
C LYS A 92 -3.91 2.95 14.02
N SER A 93 -3.22 3.08 12.91
CA SER A 93 -3.64 3.96 11.84
C SER A 93 -4.98 3.49 11.25
N SER A 94 -5.93 4.40 11.09
CA SER A 94 -7.24 4.12 10.49
C SER A 94 -7.23 4.12 8.96
N TYR A 95 -6.17 4.62 8.34
CA TYR A 95 -6.04 4.63 6.89
C TYR A 95 -5.85 3.22 6.33
N ALA A 96 -6.36 2.99 5.14
CA ALA A 96 -6.10 1.76 4.39
C ALA A 96 -4.64 1.67 3.95
N ALA A 97 -4.03 2.82 3.64
CA ALA A 97 -2.62 2.94 3.29
C ALA A 97 -2.08 4.34 3.61
N ILE A 98 -0.81 4.43 3.97
CA ILE A 98 -0.03 5.67 4.10
C ILE A 98 1.13 5.57 3.13
N VAL A 99 1.11 6.36 2.07
CA VAL A 99 2.19 6.36 1.07
C VAL A 99 3.41 7.09 1.61
N ASP A 100 4.55 6.44 1.56
CA ASP A 100 5.85 6.98 1.95
C ASP A 100 6.46 7.73 0.76
N LEU A 101 6.32 9.04 0.74
CA LEU A 101 6.72 9.89 -0.37
C LEU A 101 8.25 9.98 -0.52
N GLU A 102 9.00 9.80 0.58
CA GLU A 102 10.46 9.76 0.51
C GLU A 102 10.99 8.50 -0.17
N MET A 103 10.18 7.44 -0.25
CA MET A 103 10.53 6.17 -0.89
C MET A 103 10.10 6.07 -2.36
N THR A 104 9.45 7.09 -2.91
CA THR A 104 9.11 7.13 -4.34
C THR A 104 10.37 7.17 -5.19
N ARG A 105 10.45 6.32 -6.20
CA ARG A 105 11.56 6.28 -7.17
C ARG A 105 11.02 6.14 -8.59
N VAL A 106 11.70 6.79 -9.51
CA VAL A 106 11.46 6.63 -10.95
C VAL A 106 12.80 6.34 -11.63
N VAL A 107 12.86 5.24 -12.33
CA VAL A 107 14.04 4.80 -13.08
C VAL A 107 13.72 4.87 -14.56
N ASP A 108 14.64 5.39 -15.34
CA ASP A 108 14.48 5.59 -16.80
C ASP A 108 13.19 6.32 -17.20
N GLY A 109 12.63 7.09 -16.27
CA GLY A 109 11.46 7.96 -16.49
C GLY A 109 10.11 7.24 -16.55
N ASP A 110 10.04 5.92 -16.45
CA ASP A 110 8.77 5.18 -16.51
C ASP A 110 8.68 3.96 -15.57
N LEU A 111 9.79 3.42 -15.08
CA LEU A 111 9.75 2.40 -14.05
C LEU A 111 9.57 3.09 -12.69
N VAL A 112 8.35 3.06 -12.20
CA VAL A 112 7.94 3.72 -10.95
C VAL A 112 7.92 2.72 -9.81
N LYS A 113 8.44 3.15 -8.66
CA LYS A 113 8.34 2.43 -7.39
C LYS A 113 7.73 3.35 -6.34
N ILE A 114 6.72 2.87 -5.63
CA ILE A 114 6.15 3.51 -4.45
C ILE A 114 6.10 2.52 -3.29
N MET A 115 6.17 3.03 -2.08
CA MET A 115 5.97 2.25 -0.87
C MET A 115 4.77 2.77 -0.09
N ALA A 116 3.98 1.86 0.48
CA ALA A 116 2.81 2.22 1.25
C ALA A 116 2.73 1.36 2.52
N TRP A 117 2.66 2.02 3.66
CA TRP A 117 2.48 1.46 4.97
C TRP A 117 1.01 1.19 5.27
N TYR A 118 0.70 0.15 6.01
CA TYR A 118 -0.66 -0.12 6.48
C TYR A 118 -0.69 -1.00 7.72
N ASP A 119 -1.66 -0.72 8.60
CA ASP A 119 -2.02 -1.62 9.69
C ASP A 119 -3.09 -2.59 9.18
N ASN A 120 -2.68 -3.83 8.94
CA ASN A 120 -3.51 -4.84 8.29
C ASN A 120 -4.73 -5.27 9.13
N GLU A 121 -4.75 -5.04 10.44
CA GLU A 121 -5.88 -5.31 11.31
C GLU A 121 -6.72 -4.06 11.57
N TRP A 122 -6.10 -2.99 12.06
CA TRP A 122 -6.80 -1.79 12.48
C TRP A 122 -7.30 -0.97 11.29
N GLY A 123 -6.45 -0.71 10.33
CA GLY A 123 -6.81 0.03 9.12
C GLY A 123 -7.93 -0.67 8.36
N PHE A 124 -7.78 -1.97 8.10
CA PHE A 124 -8.81 -2.75 7.43
C PHE A 124 -10.17 -2.73 8.17
N SER A 125 -10.16 -2.91 9.49
CA SER A 125 -11.40 -2.87 10.30
C SER A 125 -12.10 -1.51 10.23
N ASN A 126 -11.34 -0.42 10.25
CA ASN A 126 -11.89 0.94 10.11
C ASN A 126 -12.52 1.14 8.71
N GLN A 127 -11.86 0.70 7.65
CA GLN A 127 -12.40 0.81 6.30
C GLN A 127 -13.66 -0.06 6.11
N MET A 128 -13.74 -1.23 6.72
CA MET A 128 -14.98 -2.03 6.75
C MET A 128 -16.13 -1.28 7.42
N ILE A 129 -15.89 -0.67 8.59
CA ILE A 129 -16.91 0.11 9.29
C ILE A 129 -17.35 1.31 8.44
N ARG A 130 -16.42 1.99 7.78
CA ARG A 130 -16.73 3.08 6.86
C ARG A 130 -17.65 2.61 5.74
N GLN A 131 -17.30 1.52 5.06
CA GLN A 131 -18.10 0.94 3.98
C GLN A 131 -19.51 0.57 4.44
N ILE A 132 -19.66 -0.01 5.64
CA ILE A 132 -20.99 -0.34 6.20
C ILE A 132 -21.82 0.94 6.40
N LYS A 133 -21.20 2.01 6.92
CA LYS A 133 -21.92 3.30 7.11
C LYS A 133 -22.39 3.89 5.77
N GLU A 134 -21.59 3.83 4.74
CA GLU A 134 -21.95 4.31 3.40
C GLU A 134 -23.10 3.51 2.77
N LEU A 135 -23.21 2.21 3.07
CA LEU A 135 -24.29 1.36 2.56
C LEU A 135 -25.61 1.52 3.34
N THR A 136 -25.58 2.14 4.51
CA THR A 136 -26.75 2.26 5.41
C THR A 136 -27.39 3.66 5.39
N VAL A 137 -26.91 4.56 4.55
CA VAL A 137 -27.49 5.89 4.26
C VAL A 137 -28.24 5.87 2.90
#